data_c8addc8a395d203210d4ff5fdbea48f7
#
_entry.id   c8addc8a395d203210d4ff5fdbea48f7
#
_cell.length_a   1.000
_cell.length_b   1.000
_cell.length_c   1.000
_cell.angle_alpha   90.00
_cell.angle_beta   90.00
_cell.angle_gamma   90.00
#
_symmetry.space_group_name_H-M   'P 1'
#
loop_
_entity.id
_entity.type
_entity.pdbx_description
1 polymer ?
#
loop_
_entity_poly.entity_id
_entity_poly.type
_entity_poly.pdbx_seq_one_letter_code
_entity_poly.pdbx_strand_id
1 'polypeptide(L)'
;MERRQFLSTTVVAAASLRSLRAQSAPDWGGPVLDTHLHLRATADTCFTHIQGCGVSNAVLLTPAAAQDRAKQEIETRPGHFVRSVSVDPSRPDAQQVLRDALRNGAVSIGELKYHLALNSPEMHRVYDVAAELGVPVMMHIQTFPHFEGEQPYNTGYPEFGQVLKAFPKTTFVGHADFFWANISADVPTDRGYPDGPIKPGGLTDKLLSDYPNLYADMSANSGNNALSRDKDFTKDFLVRHKDKLIFGSDCACADGNGAGISQGNNPEAARLAGKCVARETLAVLKQLASPDVFRAITWTNGAKLFRVPA
;
A
#
# COMPACT_ATOMS: atom_id res chain seq x y z
N MET A 1 78.45 23.49 -0.11
CA MET A 1 77.68 22.25 -0.03
C MET A 1 76.62 22.45 1.01
N GLU A 2 75.40 22.89 0.61
CA GLU A 2 74.29 23.12 1.54
C GLU A 2 73.34 21.96 1.44
N ARG A 3 73.04 21.30 2.57
CA ARG A 3 72.04 20.25 2.70
C ARG A 3 70.66 20.91 2.93
N ARG A 4 69.79 20.80 1.93
CA ARG A 4 68.38 21.12 2.09
C ARG A 4 67.68 19.97 2.82
N GLN A 5 67.11 20.25 3.99
CA GLN A 5 66.21 19.38 4.72
C GLN A 5 64.80 19.51 4.11
N PHE A 6 64.25 18.38 3.63
CA PHE A 6 62.84 18.29 3.26
C PHE A 6 62.02 17.94 4.50
N LEU A 7 61.17 18.86 4.92
CA LEU A 7 60.14 18.61 5.93
C LEU A 7 58.92 18.01 5.24
N SER A 8 58.67 16.72 5.48
CA SER A 8 57.45 16.05 5.06
C SER A 8 56.32 16.38 6.05
N THR A 9 55.36 17.15 5.62
CA THR A 9 54.14 17.44 6.41
C THR A 9 53.13 16.33 6.14
N THR A 10 52.95 15.44 7.09
CA THR A 10 51.93 14.36 7.04
C THR A 10 50.60 15.02 7.46
N VAL A 11 49.67 15.21 6.51
CA VAL A 11 48.32 15.61 6.80
C VAL A 11 47.56 14.38 7.22
N VAL A 12 47.22 14.27 8.50
CA VAL A 12 46.31 13.24 9.03
C VAL A 12 44.91 13.74 8.75
N ALA A 13 44.27 13.19 7.73
CA ALA A 13 42.85 13.35 7.47
C ALA A 13 42.05 12.58 8.53
N ALA A 14 41.50 13.25 9.54
CA ALA A 14 40.57 12.65 10.46
C ALA A 14 39.23 12.43 9.72
N ALA A 15 39.01 11.19 9.25
CA ALA A 15 37.74 10.75 8.75
C ALA A 15 36.76 10.67 9.92
N SER A 16 35.85 11.66 10.02
CA SER A 16 34.74 11.63 10.96
C SER A 16 33.79 10.50 10.57
N LEU A 17 33.96 9.36 11.20
CA LEU A 17 32.96 8.28 11.22
C LEU A 17 31.72 8.83 11.95
N ARG A 18 30.82 9.45 11.20
CA ARG A 18 29.44 9.63 11.68
C ARG A 18 28.88 8.22 11.87
N SER A 19 28.84 7.76 13.12
CA SER A 19 28.04 6.60 13.48
C SER A 19 26.61 6.88 13.06
N LEU A 20 26.16 6.24 11.99
CA LEU A 20 24.74 6.15 11.67
C LEU A 20 24.11 5.38 12.86
N ARG A 21 23.63 6.12 13.86
CA ARG A 21 22.74 5.56 14.87
C ARG A 21 21.55 5.01 14.09
N ALA A 22 21.39 3.70 14.07
CA ALA A 22 20.18 3.07 13.60
C ALA A 22 19.02 3.77 14.32
N GLN A 23 18.18 4.45 13.58
CA GLN A 23 17.03 5.14 14.15
C GLN A 23 16.13 4.05 14.73
N SER A 24 15.84 4.09 16.03
CA SER A 24 14.93 3.14 16.66
C SER A 24 13.60 3.14 15.91
N ALA A 25 13.00 1.95 15.80
CA ALA A 25 11.68 1.83 15.20
C ALA A 25 10.67 2.71 15.96
N PRO A 26 9.76 3.40 15.29
CA PRO A 26 8.73 4.19 15.95
C PRO A 26 7.81 3.33 16.80
N ASP A 27 7.40 3.84 17.96
CA ASP A 27 6.30 3.28 18.74
C ASP A 27 4.99 3.97 18.34
N TRP A 28 4.12 3.21 17.71
CA TRP A 28 2.81 3.68 17.28
C TRP A 28 1.72 3.56 18.37
N GLY A 29 2.07 3.06 19.56
CA GLY A 29 1.16 2.88 20.70
C GLY A 29 0.32 1.61 20.60
N GLY A 30 0.86 0.58 19.96
CA GLY A 30 0.28 -0.76 19.82
C GLY A 30 0.52 -1.37 18.43
N PRO A 31 -0.01 -2.58 18.15
CA PRO A 31 0.27 -3.28 16.90
C PRO A 31 -0.24 -2.51 15.67
N VAL A 32 0.51 -2.61 14.57
CA VAL A 32 0.18 -2.05 13.26
C VAL A 32 0.24 -3.18 12.23
N LEU A 33 -0.77 -3.27 11.38
CA LEU A 33 -0.85 -4.18 10.24
C LEU A 33 -0.68 -3.41 8.93
N ASP A 34 0.35 -3.73 8.18
CA ASP A 34 0.53 -3.26 6.81
C ASP A 34 -0.24 -4.20 5.86
N THR A 35 -1.36 -3.74 5.30
CA THR A 35 -2.18 -4.56 4.41
C THR A 35 -1.68 -4.58 2.97
N HIS A 36 -0.60 -3.85 2.66
CA HIS A 36 -0.07 -3.70 1.31
C HIS A 36 1.46 -3.72 1.30
N LEU A 37 2.03 -4.90 1.47
CA LEU A 37 3.48 -5.11 1.36
C LEU A 37 3.78 -6.12 0.28
N HIS A 38 4.38 -5.70 -0.83
CA HIS A 38 4.78 -6.63 -1.89
C HIS A 38 5.85 -7.60 -1.40
N LEU A 39 5.67 -8.91 -1.71
CA LEU A 39 6.68 -9.94 -1.43
C LEU A 39 7.97 -9.59 -2.17
N ARG A 40 9.05 -9.39 -1.43
CA ARG A 40 10.34 -8.95 -1.97
C ARG A 40 11.17 -10.11 -2.49
N ALA A 41 12.08 -9.82 -3.43
CA ALA A 41 12.93 -10.84 -4.04
C ALA A 41 13.96 -11.44 -3.07
N THR A 42 14.46 -10.63 -2.14
CA THR A 42 15.49 -11.03 -1.19
C THR A 42 14.87 -11.48 0.12
N ALA A 43 15.30 -12.60 0.65
CA ALA A 43 14.91 -13.11 1.97
C ALA A 43 15.11 -12.05 3.07
N ASP A 44 14.27 -12.10 4.09
CA ASP A 44 14.28 -11.22 5.26
C ASP A 44 14.01 -9.72 5.00
N THR A 45 13.96 -9.24 3.76
CA THR A 45 13.77 -7.80 3.51
C THR A 45 12.35 -7.31 3.84
N CYS A 46 11.35 -8.18 3.75
CA CYS A 46 10.00 -7.85 4.25
C CYS A 46 10.03 -7.67 5.77
N PHE A 47 10.67 -8.57 6.49
CA PHE A 47 10.76 -8.51 7.95
C PHE A 47 11.60 -7.32 8.43
N THR A 48 12.76 -7.08 7.82
CA THR A 48 13.60 -5.92 8.12
C THR A 48 12.84 -4.61 7.91
N HIS A 49 12.06 -4.52 6.84
CA HIS A 49 11.24 -3.35 6.57
C HIS A 49 10.19 -3.11 7.66
N ILE A 50 9.36 -4.12 7.99
CA ILE A 50 8.31 -3.93 8.99
C ILE A 50 8.89 -3.62 10.36
N GLN A 51 9.98 -4.27 10.76
CA GLN A 51 10.69 -3.95 12.01
C GLN A 51 11.17 -2.50 12.01
N GLY A 52 11.85 -2.05 10.95
CA GLY A 52 12.39 -0.70 10.86
C GLY A 52 11.33 0.39 10.91
N CYS A 53 10.15 0.18 10.36
CA CYS A 53 9.06 1.17 10.41
C CYS A 53 8.08 0.99 11.59
N GLY A 54 8.33 0.05 12.51
CA GLY A 54 7.49 -0.17 13.69
C GLY A 54 6.15 -0.84 13.37
N VAL A 55 6.06 -1.57 12.26
CA VAL A 55 4.92 -2.37 11.84
C VAL A 55 5.06 -3.77 12.45
N SER A 56 3.97 -4.32 12.98
CA SER A 56 3.99 -5.63 13.65
C SER A 56 3.77 -6.78 12.69
N ASN A 57 2.83 -6.61 11.78
CA ASN A 57 2.36 -7.64 10.85
C ASN A 57 2.16 -7.06 9.45
N ALA A 58 2.25 -7.93 8.43
CA ALA A 58 1.90 -7.50 7.08
C ALA A 58 1.18 -8.59 6.27
N VAL A 59 0.37 -8.14 5.30
CA VAL A 59 -0.15 -8.96 4.21
C VAL A 59 0.85 -8.91 3.07
N LEU A 60 1.49 -10.03 2.75
CA LEU A 60 2.41 -10.14 1.62
C LEU A 60 1.61 -10.25 0.32
N LEU A 61 1.62 -9.22 -0.50
CA LEU A 61 1.04 -9.24 -1.84
C LEU A 61 1.89 -10.12 -2.73
N THR A 62 1.29 -11.23 -3.16
CA THR A 62 2.03 -12.37 -3.71
C THR A 62 1.45 -12.83 -5.03
N PRO A 63 2.19 -12.72 -6.14
CA PRO A 63 1.79 -13.35 -7.40
C PRO A 63 1.65 -14.87 -7.25
N ALA A 64 0.75 -15.49 -8.03
CA ALA A 64 0.52 -16.93 -7.99
C ALA A 64 1.82 -17.74 -8.17
N ALA A 65 2.73 -17.29 -9.00
CA ALA A 65 4.03 -17.93 -9.22
C ALA A 65 5.00 -17.86 -8.02
N ALA A 66 4.72 -17.02 -7.01
CA ALA A 66 5.59 -16.82 -5.86
C ALA A 66 5.00 -17.33 -4.54
N GLN A 67 3.91 -18.09 -4.59
CA GLN A 67 3.20 -18.56 -3.39
C GLN A 67 4.08 -19.40 -2.45
N ASP A 68 4.94 -20.27 -2.98
CA ASP A 68 5.81 -21.11 -2.15
C ASP A 68 6.89 -20.28 -1.44
N ARG A 69 7.42 -19.25 -2.10
CA ARG A 69 8.35 -18.31 -1.47
C ARG A 69 7.68 -17.51 -0.34
N ALA A 70 6.43 -17.09 -0.53
CA ALA A 70 5.68 -16.41 0.53
C ALA A 70 5.40 -17.34 1.72
N LYS A 71 5.08 -18.62 1.49
CA LYS A 71 4.95 -19.62 2.56
C LYS A 71 6.23 -19.77 3.35
N GLN A 72 7.37 -19.86 2.67
CA GLN A 72 8.69 -19.94 3.31
C GLN A 72 8.96 -18.70 4.18
N GLU A 73 8.63 -17.48 3.70
CA GLU A 73 8.78 -16.26 4.50
C GLU A 73 7.90 -16.30 5.77
N ILE A 74 6.66 -16.79 5.66
CA ILE A 74 5.74 -16.96 6.78
C ILE A 74 6.27 -18.00 7.80
N GLU A 75 6.80 -19.12 7.32
CA GLU A 75 7.34 -20.19 8.18
C GLU A 75 8.60 -19.74 8.94
N THR A 76 9.44 -18.93 8.30
CA THR A 76 10.66 -18.39 8.92
C THR A 76 10.39 -17.24 9.90
N ARG A 77 9.24 -16.58 9.78
CA ARG A 77 8.80 -15.45 10.61
C ARG A 77 7.37 -15.65 11.10
N PRO A 78 7.12 -16.68 11.94
CA PRO A 78 5.78 -17.03 12.35
C PRO A 78 5.12 -15.89 13.13
N GLY A 79 3.85 -15.66 12.81
CA GLY A 79 3.05 -14.62 13.46
C GLY A 79 3.18 -13.21 12.86
N HIS A 80 4.11 -12.99 11.91
CA HIS A 80 4.29 -11.66 11.32
C HIS A 80 3.60 -11.47 9.98
N PHE A 81 3.37 -12.53 9.23
CA PHE A 81 2.86 -12.43 7.86
C PHE A 81 1.66 -13.35 7.59
N VAL A 82 0.77 -12.83 6.77
CA VAL A 82 -0.19 -13.60 5.97
C VAL A 82 0.06 -13.26 4.51
N ARG A 83 -0.53 -13.99 3.55
CA ARG A 83 -0.31 -13.71 2.13
C ARG A 83 -1.59 -13.57 1.34
N SER A 84 -1.55 -12.77 0.30
CA SER A 84 -2.55 -12.71 -0.76
C SER A 84 -2.21 -13.64 -1.92
N VAL A 85 -3.04 -13.62 -2.94
CA VAL A 85 -2.75 -14.19 -4.26
C VAL A 85 -3.19 -13.24 -5.37
N SER A 86 -2.35 -13.03 -6.38
CA SER A 86 -2.75 -12.37 -7.62
C SER A 86 -2.38 -13.21 -8.84
N VAL A 87 -3.23 -13.16 -9.84
CA VAL A 87 -3.06 -13.78 -11.14
C VAL A 87 -3.80 -12.93 -12.17
N ASP A 88 -3.29 -12.90 -13.41
CA ASP A 88 -3.96 -12.20 -14.50
C ASP A 88 -5.38 -12.77 -14.71
N PRO A 89 -6.45 -11.96 -14.53
CA PRO A 89 -7.83 -12.43 -14.67
C PRO A 89 -8.21 -12.87 -16.08
N SER A 90 -7.45 -12.48 -17.11
CA SER A 90 -7.67 -12.89 -18.50
C SER A 90 -7.26 -14.33 -18.78
N ARG A 91 -6.47 -14.94 -17.90
CA ARG A 91 -6.05 -16.35 -18.05
C ARG A 91 -7.25 -17.31 -17.93
N PRO A 92 -7.31 -18.36 -18.76
CA PRO A 92 -8.38 -19.35 -18.69
C PRO A 92 -8.46 -20.08 -17.35
N ASP A 93 -7.32 -20.27 -16.67
CA ASP A 93 -7.18 -20.99 -15.41
C ASP A 93 -7.23 -20.08 -14.17
N ALA A 94 -7.42 -18.75 -14.34
CA ALA A 94 -7.32 -17.77 -13.26
C ALA A 94 -8.19 -18.13 -12.03
N GLN A 95 -9.45 -18.49 -12.23
CA GLN A 95 -10.33 -18.87 -11.13
C GLN A 95 -9.83 -20.09 -10.35
N GLN A 96 -9.31 -21.09 -11.05
CA GLN A 96 -8.77 -22.31 -10.40
C GLN A 96 -7.54 -21.98 -9.58
N VAL A 97 -6.61 -21.21 -10.14
CA VAL A 97 -5.39 -20.76 -9.46
C VAL A 97 -5.73 -19.97 -8.20
N LEU A 98 -6.70 -19.05 -8.26
CA LEU A 98 -7.16 -18.29 -7.10
C LEU A 98 -7.76 -19.21 -6.02
N ARG A 99 -8.68 -20.11 -6.40
CA ARG A 99 -9.30 -21.06 -5.44
C ARG A 99 -8.26 -21.93 -4.76
N ASP A 100 -7.29 -22.45 -5.51
CA ASP A 100 -6.24 -23.31 -4.95
C ASP A 100 -5.35 -22.55 -3.96
N ALA A 101 -4.91 -21.33 -4.30
CA ALA A 101 -4.11 -20.52 -3.39
C ALA A 101 -4.88 -20.15 -2.11
N LEU A 102 -6.16 -19.78 -2.24
CA LEU A 102 -7.01 -19.40 -1.10
C LEU A 102 -7.31 -20.60 -0.18
N ARG A 103 -7.61 -21.77 -0.74
CA ARG A 103 -7.77 -23.02 0.04
C ARG A 103 -6.46 -23.43 0.74
N ASN A 104 -5.31 -23.05 0.17
CA ASN A 104 -3.99 -23.28 0.73
C ASN A 104 -3.50 -22.12 1.63
N GLY A 105 -4.42 -21.27 2.14
CA GLY A 105 -4.15 -20.29 3.20
C GLY A 105 -3.76 -18.88 2.71
N ALA A 106 -3.98 -18.52 1.44
CA ALA A 106 -4.02 -17.12 1.06
C ALA A 106 -5.30 -16.48 1.63
N VAL A 107 -5.23 -15.22 2.10
CA VAL A 107 -6.32 -14.55 2.83
C VAL A 107 -7.07 -13.49 2.00
N SER A 108 -6.56 -13.18 0.80
CA SER A 108 -7.13 -12.16 -0.09
C SER A 108 -6.71 -12.39 -1.54
N ILE A 109 -7.41 -11.75 -2.46
CA ILE A 109 -7.03 -11.66 -3.87
C ILE A 109 -6.46 -10.27 -4.13
N GLY A 110 -5.34 -10.18 -4.82
CA GLY A 110 -4.72 -8.92 -5.23
C GLY A 110 -3.31 -8.72 -4.66
N GLU A 111 -2.69 -7.63 -4.98
CA GLU A 111 -3.20 -6.51 -5.76
C GLU A 111 -3.46 -6.92 -7.22
N LEU A 112 -4.61 -6.52 -7.76
CA LEU A 112 -4.94 -6.74 -9.17
C LEU A 112 -4.59 -5.48 -9.97
N LYS A 113 -3.42 -5.49 -10.58
CA LYS A 113 -2.88 -4.43 -11.43
C LYS A 113 -2.81 -4.92 -12.87
N TYR A 114 -3.95 -4.90 -13.56
CA TYR A 114 -4.10 -5.36 -14.94
C TYR A 114 -4.87 -4.33 -15.77
N HIS A 115 -4.58 -4.26 -17.08
CA HIS A 115 -5.26 -3.36 -18.03
C HIS A 115 -6.68 -3.87 -18.36
N LEU A 116 -7.49 -4.08 -17.34
CA LEU A 116 -8.87 -4.57 -17.44
C LEU A 116 -9.83 -3.57 -16.79
N ALA A 117 -10.97 -3.36 -17.41
CA ALA A 117 -12.03 -2.59 -16.78
C ALA A 117 -12.58 -3.32 -15.55
N LEU A 118 -12.87 -2.57 -14.48
CA LEU A 118 -13.44 -3.11 -13.25
C LEU A 118 -14.76 -3.88 -13.49
N ASN A 119 -15.50 -3.51 -14.55
CA ASN A 119 -16.75 -4.15 -14.95
C ASN A 119 -16.55 -5.16 -16.11
N SER A 120 -15.35 -5.70 -16.31
CA SER A 120 -15.11 -6.69 -17.34
C SER A 120 -15.56 -8.11 -16.90
N PRO A 121 -15.92 -8.99 -17.83
CA PRO A 121 -16.27 -10.38 -17.51
C PRO A 121 -15.14 -11.14 -16.79
N GLU A 122 -13.89 -10.81 -17.09
CA GLU A 122 -12.69 -11.37 -16.45
C GLU A 122 -12.68 -11.02 -14.96
N MET A 123 -12.93 -9.77 -14.64
CA MET A 123 -12.97 -9.29 -13.26
C MET A 123 -14.20 -9.84 -12.51
N HIS A 124 -15.36 -9.94 -13.15
CA HIS A 124 -16.54 -10.55 -12.55
C HIS A 124 -16.25 -11.98 -12.04
N ARG A 125 -15.53 -12.79 -12.83
CA ARG A 125 -15.12 -14.14 -12.41
C ARG A 125 -14.24 -14.14 -11.15
N VAL A 126 -13.40 -13.13 -10.98
CA VAL A 126 -12.60 -12.97 -9.76
C VAL A 126 -13.49 -12.57 -8.58
N TYR A 127 -14.44 -11.67 -8.78
CA TYR A 127 -15.39 -11.26 -7.73
C TYR A 127 -16.25 -12.42 -7.23
N ASP A 128 -16.67 -13.30 -8.13
CA ASP A 128 -17.41 -14.52 -7.77
C ASP A 128 -16.57 -15.46 -6.89
N VAL A 129 -15.28 -15.67 -7.22
CA VAL A 129 -14.37 -16.47 -6.38
C VAL A 129 -14.18 -15.83 -5.00
N ALA A 130 -14.03 -14.51 -4.95
CA ALA A 130 -13.88 -13.77 -3.69
C ALA A 130 -15.14 -13.90 -2.81
N ALA A 131 -16.33 -13.76 -3.40
CA ALA A 131 -17.60 -13.95 -2.71
C ALA A 131 -17.80 -15.38 -2.23
N GLU A 132 -17.45 -16.39 -3.05
CA GLU A 132 -17.51 -17.81 -2.71
C GLU A 132 -16.69 -18.13 -1.46
N LEU A 133 -15.47 -17.60 -1.38
CA LEU A 133 -14.52 -17.92 -0.31
C LEU A 133 -14.49 -16.87 0.82
N GLY A 134 -15.29 -15.81 0.69
CA GLY A 134 -15.43 -14.76 1.69
C GLY A 134 -14.12 -14.00 1.96
N VAL A 135 -13.37 -13.68 0.91
CA VAL A 135 -12.09 -12.94 0.99
C VAL A 135 -12.17 -11.61 0.28
N PRO A 136 -11.40 -10.60 0.67
CA PRO A 136 -11.38 -9.31 -0.03
C PRO A 136 -10.61 -9.38 -1.34
N VAL A 137 -10.97 -8.45 -2.26
CA VAL A 137 -10.27 -8.21 -3.53
C VAL A 137 -9.66 -6.83 -3.51
N MET A 138 -8.35 -6.73 -3.62
CA MET A 138 -7.63 -5.44 -3.71
C MET A 138 -7.44 -5.06 -5.17
N MET A 139 -7.93 -3.85 -5.51
CA MET A 139 -8.04 -3.33 -6.86
C MET A 139 -7.08 -2.16 -7.06
N HIS A 140 -6.19 -2.27 -8.05
CA HIS A 140 -5.37 -1.14 -8.49
C HIS A 140 -6.15 -0.24 -9.45
N ILE A 141 -6.51 0.95 -9.02
CA ILE A 141 -7.32 1.89 -9.79
C ILE A 141 -6.44 3.04 -10.26
N GLN A 142 -5.91 2.89 -11.46
CA GLN A 142 -4.98 3.80 -12.12
C GLN A 142 -5.58 4.30 -13.44
N THR A 143 -5.22 5.51 -13.84
CA THR A 143 -5.60 6.08 -15.15
C THR A 143 -4.36 6.53 -15.91
N PHE A 144 -3.43 7.21 -15.24
CA PHE A 144 -2.22 7.75 -15.87
C PHE A 144 -1.09 6.74 -15.83
N PRO A 145 -0.27 6.63 -16.89
CA PRO A 145 0.95 5.85 -16.88
C PRO A 145 1.92 6.32 -15.79
N HIS A 146 2.54 5.39 -15.06
CA HIS A 146 3.52 5.70 -14.03
C HIS A 146 4.95 5.78 -14.57
N PHE A 147 5.19 5.29 -15.80
CA PHE A 147 6.49 5.33 -16.47
C PHE A 147 6.33 5.41 -17.98
N GLU A 148 7.36 5.85 -18.65
CA GLU A 148 7.38 5.96 -20.11
C GLU A 148 7.16 4.58 -20.78
N GLY A 149 6.21 4.52 -21.72
CA GLY A 149 5.83 3.31 -22.43
C GLY A 149 4.79 2.44 -21.74
N GLU A 150 4.41 2.73 -20.49
CA GLU A 150 3.26 2.07 -19.86
C GLU A 150 1.97 2.46 -20.63
N GLN A 151 1.17 1.45 -20.96
CA GLN A 151 -0.13 1.71 -21.59
C GLN A 151 -1.09 2.33 -20.59
N PRO A 152 -1.96 3.27 -20.99
CA PRO A 152 -2.97 3.83 -20.12
C PRO A 152 -3.91 2.73 -19.57
N TYR A 153 -4.29 2.89 -18.32
CA TYR A 153 -5.31 2.04 -17.70
C TYR A 153 -6.70 2.62 -17.98
N ASN A 154 -7.63 1.78 -18.39
CA ASN A 154 -9.03 2.12 -18.51
C ASN A 154 -9.85 1.29 -17.52
N THR A 155 -9.77 1.66 -16.25
CA THR A 155 -10.41 0.91 -15.17
C THR A 155 -11.92 1.08 -15.14
N GLY A 156 -12.48 2.15 -15.74
CA GLY A 156 -13.91 2.46 -15.64
C GLY A 156 -14.33 2.82 -14.22
N TYR A 157 -13.47 3.47 -13.46
CA TYR A 157 -13.74 3.82 -12.06
C TYR A 157 -15.00 4.67 -11.83
N PRO A 158 -15.39 5.62 -12.72
CA PRO A 158 -16.64 6.36 -12.57
C PRO A 158 -17.89 5.46 -12.43
N GLU A 159 -17.89 4.30 -13.06
CA GLU A 159 -18.97 3.30 -13.04
C GLU A 159 -18.81 2.25 -11.93
N PHE A 160 -17.78 2.34 -11.10
CA PHE A 160 -17.48 1.32 -10.09
C PHE A 160 -18.63 1.10 -9.09
N GLY A 161 -19.44 2.11 -8.82
CA GLY A 161 -20.65 1.97 -8.03
C GLY A 161 -21.63 0.91 -8.56
N GLN A 162 -21.68 0.69 -9.88
CA GLN A 162 -22.49 -0.38 -10.48
C GLN A 162 -21.94 -1.76 -10.14
N VAL A 163 -20.60 -1.92 -10.15
CA VAL A 163 -19.92 -3.16 -9.75
C VAL A 163 -20.16 -3.46 -8.26
N LEU A 164 -19.97 -2.47 -7.40
CA LEU A 164 -20.22 -2.62 -5.95
C LEU A 164 -21.64 -3.07 -5.65
N LYS A 165 -22.61 -2.54 -6.38
CA LYS A 165 -24.04 -2.90 -6.27
C LYS A 165 -24.32 -4.30 -6.82
N ALA A 166 -23.67 -4.68 -7.93
CA ALA A 166 -23.88 -5.99 -8.59
C ALA A 166 -23.25 -7.15 -7.78
N PHE A 167 -22.18 -6.88 -7.04
CA PHE A 167 -21.45 -7.89 -6.24
C PHE A 167 -21.49 -7.58 -4.73
N PRO A 168 -22.67 -7.57 -4.09
CA PRO A 168 -22.83 -7.15 -2.69
C PRO A 168 -22.18 -8.12 -1.68
N LYS A 169 -21.84 -9.34 -2.09
CA LYS A 169 -21.16 -10.34 -1.26
C LYS A 169 -19.64 -10.30 -1.38
N THR A 170 -19.11 -9.56 -2.37
CA THR A 170 -17.68 -9.37 -2.56
C THR A 170 -17.25 -8.14 -1.79
N THR A 171 -16.20 -8.27 -0.98
CA THR A 171 -15.56 -7.13 -0.32
C THR A 171 -14.45 -6.61 -1.21
N PHE A 172 -14.52 -5.33 -1.54
CA PHE A 172 -13.55 -4.64 -2.39
C PHE A 172 -12.64 -3.76 -1.54
N VAL A 173 -11.38 -3.67 -1.94
CA VAL A 173 -10.40 -2.74 -1.38
C VAL A 173 -9.88 -1.87 -2.51
N GLY A 174 -10.22 -0.58 -2.49
CA GLY A 174 -9.77 0.40 -3.49
C GLY A 174 -8.38 0.94 -3.14
N HIS A 175 -7.53 1.05 -4.16
CA HIS A 175 -6.15 1.48 -4.04
C HIS A 175 -5.70 2.23 -5.30
N ALA A 176 -4.56 2.91 -5.24
CA ALA A 176 -3.82 3.63 -6.25
C ALA A 176 -4.25 5.08 -6.50
N ASP A 177 -3.57 5.70 -7.46
CA ASP A 177 -3.58 7.16 -7.67
C ASP A 177 -4.94 7.69 -8.10
N PHE A 178 -5.62 7.02 -9.04
CA PHE A 178 -6.92 7.51 -9.51
C PHE A 178 -8.03 7.28 -8.48
N PHE A 179 -7.95 6.20 -7.68
CA PHE A 179 -8.84 6.04 -6.53
C PHE A 179 -8.70 7.21 -5.56
N TRP A 180 -7.48 7.56 -5.18
CA TRP A 180 -7.21 8.62 -4.21
C TRP A 180 -7.32 10.04 -4.78
N ALA A 181 -7.07 10.27 -6.06
CA ALA A 181 -7.35 11.56 -6.70
C ALA A 181 -8.84 11.90 -6.61
N ASN A 182 -9.71 10.89 -6.79
CA ASN A 182 -11.17 11.03 -6.73
C ASN A 182 -11.74 11.22 -5.32
N ILE A 183 -10.93 11.40 -4.28
CA ILE A 183 -11.39 11.89 -2.97
C ILE A 183 -11.93 13.33 -3.07
N SER A 184 -11.49 14.08 -4.08
CA SER A 184 -11.91 15.44 -4.41
C SER A 184 -12.92 15.45 -5.54
N ALA A 185 -13.86 16.39 -5.53
CA ALA A 185 -14.83 16.56 -6.61
C ALA A 185 -14.23 17.13 -7.90
N ASP A 186 -13.07 17.79 -7.81
CA ASP A 186 -12.34 18.40 -8.94
C ASP A 186 -11.08 17.60 -9.31
N VAL A 187 -11.29 16.37 -9.75
CA VAL A 187 -10.19 15.50 -10.17
C VAL A 187 -9.49 16.08 -11.40
N PRO A 188 -8.17 16.30 -11.37
CA PRO A 188 -7.42 16.70 -12.53
C PRO A 188 -7.48 15.62 -13.63
N THR A 189 -7.48 16.06 -14.89
CA THR A 189 -7.47 15.16 -16.05
C THR A 189 -6.07 14.90 -16.59
N ASP A 190 -5.03 15.49 -15.98
CA ASP A 190 -3.65 15.49 -16.44
C ASP A 190 -2.65 14.89 -15.46
N ARG A 191 -3.08 14.54 -14.23
CA ARG A 191 -2.18 14.00 -13.18
C ARG A 191 -2.89 13.11 -12.18
N GLY A 192 -2.16 12.13 -11.63
CA GLY A 192 -2.66 11.20 -10.61
C GLY A 192 -2.50 11.70 -9.16
N TYR A 193 -1.63 12.69 -8.93
CA TYR A 193 -1.30 13.23 -7.60
C TYR A 193 -1.64 14.72 -7.51
N PRO A 194 -2.91 15.08 -7.31
CA PRO A 194 -3.33 16.47 -7.27
C PRO A 194 -2.79 17.21 -6.05
N ASP A 195 -2.48 18.48 -6.24
CA ASP A 195 -2.08 19.42 -5.20
C ASP A 195 -3.28 20.22 -4.66
N GLY A 196 -3.08 20.90 -3.52
CA GLY A 196 -4.05 21.83 -2.95
C GLY A 196 -5.21 21.16 -2.20
N PRO A 197 -6.19 21.98 -1.76
CA PRO A 197 -7.28 21.52 -0.91
C PRO A 197 -8.23 20.54 -1.63
N ILE A 198 -8.90 19.71 -0.83
CA ILE A 198 -9.88 18.74 -1.33
C ILE A 198 -11.25 19.41 -1.41
N LYS A 199 -11.89 19.38 -2.58
CA LYS A 199 -13.29 19.79 -2.73
C LYS A 199 -14.22 18.67 -2.30
N PRO A 200 -15.11 18.88 -1.34
CA PRO A 200 -16.08 17.88 -0.91
C PRO A 200 -16.95 17.33 -2.06
N GLY A 201 -17.38 16.08 -1.94
CA GLY A 201 -18.25 15.42 -2.92
C GLY A 201 -17.50 14.58 -3.96
N GLY A 202 -16.22 14.25 -3.70
CA GLY A 202 -15.44 13.32 -4.54
C GLY A 202 -16.06 11.94 -4.61
N LEU A 203 -15.81 11.24 -5.72
CA LEU A 203 -16.40 9.93 -5.99
C LEU A 203 -15.99 8.90 -4.93
N THR A 204 -14.74 8.87 -4.52
CA THR A 204 -14.23 7.95 -3.51
C THR A 204 -14.93 8.13 -2.16
N ASP A 205 -15.10 9.38 -1.69
CA ASP A 205 -15.83 9.70 -0.45
C ASP A 205 -17.29 9.23 -0.51
N LYS A 206 -17.95 9.44 -1.67
CA LYS A 206 -19.32 8.98 -1.91
C LYS A 206 -19.43 7.45 -1.94
N LEU A 207 -18.57 6.78 -2.69
CA LEU A 207 -18.62 5.31 -2.77
C LEU A 207 -18.34 4.64 -1.42
N LEU A 208 -17.42 5.18 -0.62
CA LEU A 208 -17.19 4.72 0.75
C LEU A 208 -18.41 4.95 1.66
N SER A 209 -19.17 6.03 1.46
CA SER A 209 -20.40 6.30 2.19
C SER A 209 -21.54 5.35 1.79
N ASP A 210 -21.72 5.14 0.49
CA ASP A 210 -22.90 4.48 -0.07
C ASP A 210 -22.82 2.94 -0.06
N TYR A 211 -21.59 2.37 -0.13
CA TYR A 211 -21.41 0.93 -0.30
C TYR A 211 -20.71 0.28 0.90
N PRO A 212 -21.37 -0.61 1.66
CA PRO A 212 -20.78 -1.27 2.83
C PRO A 212 -19.66 -2.24 2.48
N ASN A 213 -19.59 -2.72 1.25
CA ASN A 213 -18.62 -3.68 0.75
C ASN A 213 -17.37 -3.05 0.12
N LEU A 214 -17.17 -1.72 0.24
CA LEU A 214 -15.95 -1.04 -0.18
C LEU A 214 -15.12 -0.61 1.03
N TYR A 215 -13.85 -0.96 1.00
CA TYR A 215 -12.77 -0.48 1.87
C TYR A 215 -11.78 0.34 1.06
N ALA A 216 -10.98 1.17 1.73
CA ALA A 216 -9.94 1.97 1.11
C ALA A 216 -8.58 1.70 1.75
N ASP A 217 -7.61 1.27 0.94
CA ASP A 217 -6.22 1.07 1.31
C ASP A 217 -5.43 2.36 1.12
N MET A 218 -4.85 2.89 2.21
CA MET A 218 -4.14 4.17 2.26
C MET A 218 -2.68 4.09 1.80
N SER A 219 -2.32 3.05 1.09
CA SER A 219 -0.96 2.77 0.69
C SER A 219 -0.43 3.68 -0.43
N ALA A 220 0.85 3.52 -0.71
CA ALA A 220 1.61 4.26 -1.70
C ALA A 220 1.70 5.78 -1.44
N ASN A 221 2.35 6.47 -2.36
CA ASN A 221 2.37 7.92 -2.37
C ASN A 221 0.98 8.53 -2.58
N SER A 222 0.10 7.83 -3.29
CA SER A 222 -1.26 8.30 -3.60
C SER A 222 -2.12 8.44 -2.35
N GLY A 223 -2.16 7.43 -1.49
CA GLY A 223 -2.85 7.50 -0.21
C GLY A 223 -2.25 8.57 0.70
N ASN A 224 -0.92 8.60 0.83
CA ASN A 224 -0.23 9.62 1.60
C ASN A 224 -0.48 11.04 1.05
N ASN A 225 -0.53 11.23 -0.28
CA ASN A 225 -0.87 12.49 -0.91
C ASN A 225 -2.29 12.94 -0.54
N ALA A 226 -3.27 12.08 -0.68
CA ALA A 226 -4.65 12.38 -0.34
C ALA A 226 -4.81 12.81 1.12
N LEU A 227 -4.15 12.10 2.06
CA LEU A 227 -4.23 12.39 3.49
C LEU A 227 -3.48 13.65 3.93
N SER A 228 -2.40 14.02 3.24
CA SER A 228 -1.51 15.10 3.70
C SER A 228 -1.78 16.45 3.07
N ARG A 229 -2.44 16.53 1.89
CA ARG A 229 -2.64 17.77 1.14
C ARG A 229 -3.70 18.70 1.73
N ASP A 230 -4.68 18.13 2.46
CA ASP A 230 -5.73 18.89 3.16
C ASP A 230 -6.03 18.25 4.52
N LYS A 231 -5.40 18.77 5.56
CA LYS A 231 -5.46 18.17 6.90
C LYS A 231 -6.82 18.32 7.57
N ASP A 232 -7.54 19.40 7.30
CA ASP A 232 -8.85 19.63 7.92
C ASP A 232 -9.91 18.73 7.29
N PHE A 233 -9.95 18.63 5.96
CA PHE A 233 -10.77 17.63 5.29
C PHE A 233 -10.44 16.20 5.76
N THR A 234 -9.15 15.89 5.88
CA THR A 234 -8.68 14.56 6.25
C THR A 234 -9.15 14.15 7.65
N LYS A 235 -9.11 15.04 8.64
CA LYS A 235 -9.62 14.73 9.98
C LYS A 235 -11.07 14.24 9.94
N ASP A 236 -11.93 14.96 9.22
CA ASP A 236 -13.35 14.60 9.10
C ASP A 236 -13.55 13.33 8.29
N PHE A 237 -12.77 13.14 7.22
CA PHE A 237 -12.77 11.94 6.39
C PHE A 237 -12.39 10.69 7.19
N LEU A 238 -11.33 10.74 7.99
CA LEU A 238 -10.90 9.64 8.84
C LEU A 238 -11.98 9.22 9.84
N VAL A 239 -12.71 10.18 10.42
CA VAL A 239 -13.82 9.90 11.35
C VAL A 239 -15.00 9.27 10.63
N ARG A 240 -15.41 9.84 9.46
CA ARG A 240 -16.55 9.33 8.67
C ARG A 240 -16.36 7.89 8.22
N HIS A 241 -15.16 7.55 7.82
CA HIS A 241 -14.85 6.25 7.19
C HIS A 241 -13.96 5.35 8.05
N LYS A 242 -13.84 5.64 9.36
CA LYS A 242 -12.93 4.92 10.28
C LYS A 242 -13.05 3.40 10.21
N ASP A 243 -14.24 2.86 9.92
CA ASP A 243 -14.51 1.42 9.89
C ASP A 243 -14.26 0.77 8.52
N LYS A 244 -13.87 1.58 7.52
CA LYS A 244 -13.62 1.14 6.13
C LYS A 244 -12.23 1.50 5.61
N LEU A 245 -11.48 2.29 6.37
CA LEU A 245 -10.11 2.64 6.03
C LEU A 245 -9.15 1.62 6.61
N ILE A 246 -8.15 1.21 5.83
CA ILE A 246 -7.08 0.31 6.26
C ILE A 246 -5.72 0.91 5.92
N PHE A 247 -4.76 0.67 6.78
CA PHE A 247 -3.38 1.07 6.53
C PHE A 247 -2.67 0.03 5.68
N GLY A 248 -2.07 0.47 4.60
CA GLY A 248 -1.09 -0.22 3.80
C GLY A 248 0.08 0.70 3.49
N SER A 249 1.24 0.18 3.16
CA SER A 249 2.39 1.01 2.82
C SER A 249 2.69 1.08 1.33
N ASP A 250 2.64 -0.01 0.62
CA ASP A 250 3.20 -0.18 -0.73
C ASP A 250 4.62 0.42 -0.82
N CYS A 251 5.40 0.22 0.25
CA CYS A 251 6.71 0.84 0.41
C CYS A 251 7.81 -0.03 -0.16
N ALA A 252 8.62 0.51 -1.05
CA ALA A 252 9.75 -0.20 -1.65
C ALA A 252 11.06 -0.07 -0.83
N CYS A 253 11.11 0.74 0.24
CA CYS A 253 12.35 0.90 1.01
C CYS A 253 12.73 -0.40 1.76
N ALA A 254 14.02 -0.70 1.79
CA ALA A 254 14.51 -2.00 2.26
C ALA A 254 14.47 -2.17 3.78
N ASP A 255 14.67 -1.09 4.53
CA ASP A 255 14.98 -1.11 5.96
C ASP A 255 13.91 -0.44 6.86
N GLY A 256 12.80 0.01 6.29
CA GLY A 256 11.79 0.76 7.03
C GLY A 256 12.22 2.19 7.45
N ASN A 257 13.38 2.66 6.97
CA ASN A 257 13.89 4.01 7.25
C ASN A 257 14.01 4.87 5.98
N GLY A 258 13.78 4.29 4.80
CA GLY A 258 13.85 4.98 3.51
C GLY A 258 15.03 4.58 2.65
N ALA A 259 15.80 3.52 3.01
CA ALA A 259 16.87 3.02 2.16
C ALA A 259 16.31 2.43 0.85
N GLY A 260 16.89 2.84 -0.28
CA GLY A 260 16.45 2.45 -1.61
C GLY A 260 15.40 3.43 -2.18
N ILE A 261 14.72 3.00 -3.25
CA ILE A 261 13.70 3.79 -3.93
C ILE A 261 12.35 3.54 -3.27
N SER A 262 11.81 4.53 -2.57
CA SER A 262 10.52 4.40 -1.87
C SER A 262 9.30 4.43 -2.81
N GLN A 263 9.45 5.07 -3.95
CA GLN A 263 8.46 5.16 -5.03
C GLN A 263 9.24 5.29 -6.33
N GLY A 264 8.89 4.64 -7.39
CA GLY A 264 9.60 4.67 -8.66
C GLY A 264 10.06 6.06 -9.15
N ASN A 265 10.45 6.19 -10.38
CA ASN A 265 10.95 7.46 -10.94
C ASN A 265 9.84 8.47 -11.29
N ASN A 266 8.63 8.31 -10.75
CA ASN A 266 7.53 9.24 -11.00
C ASN A 266 7.83 10.58 -10.31
N PRO A 267 7.99 11.71 -11.06
CA PRO A 267 8.25 13.03 -10.47
C PRO A 267 7.15 13.48 -9.50
N GLU A 268 5.90 13.09 -9.72
CA GLU A 268 4.77 13.40 -8.83
C GLU A 268 4.89 12.68 -7.47
N ALA A 269 5.61 11.55 -7.44
CA ALA A 269 5.91 10.81 -6.22
C ALA A 269 7.17 11.32 -5.49
N ALA A 270 7.90 12.30 -6.03
CA ALA A 270 9.19 12.78 -5.49
C ALA A 270 9.10 13.28 -4.05
N ARG A 271 7.93 13.69 -3.57
CA ARG A 271 7.69 14.13 -2.20
C ARG A 271 8.13 13.11 -1.14
N LEU A 272 8.03 11.82 -1.45
CA LEU A 272 8.44 10.72 -0.58
C LEU A 272 9.76 10.07 -1.00
N ALA A 273 10.49 10.67 -1.94
CA ALA A 273 11.79 10.16 -2.36
C ALA A 273 12.76 10.07 -1.17
N GLY A 274 13.40 8.92 -0.99
CA GLY A 274 14.31 8.66 0.13
C GLY A 274 13.65 8.52 1.50
N LYS A 275 12.32 8.46 1.56
CA LYS A 275 11.55 8.27 2.81
C LYS A 275 10.86 6.92 2.84
N CYS A 276 10.58 6.43 4.03
CA CYS A 276 9.75 5.25 4.22
C CYS A 276 8.27 5.66 4.15
N VAL A 277 7.55 5.20 3.13
CA VAL A 277 6.11 5.51 2.95
C VAL A 277 5.29 5.08 4.16
N ALA A 278 5.60 3.91 4.74
CA ALA A 278 4.92 3.42 5.94
C ALA A 278 5.04 4.43 7.10
N ARG A 279 6.26 4.90 7.41
CA ARG A 279 6.49 5.89 8.47
C ARG A 279 5.78 7.22 8.21
N GLU A 280 5.89 7.73 6.99
CA GLU A 280 5.28 9.01 6.63
C GLU A 280 3.75 8.95 6.74
N THR A 281 3.14 7.88 6.25
CA THR A 281 1.67 7.71 6.32
C THR A 281 1.19 7.49 7.76
N LEU A 282 1.88 6.64 8.54
CA LEU A 282 1.56 6.43 9.96
C LEU A 282 1.73 7.72 10.78
N ALA A 283 2.74 8.54 10.48
CA ALA A 283 2.93 9.82 11.15
C ALA A 283 1.78 10.80 10.86
N VAL A 284 1.30 10.87 9.61
CA VAL A 284 0.12 11.67 9.24
C VAL A 284 -1.13 11.16 9.97
N LEU A 285 -1.38 9.86 9.96
CA LEU A 285 -2.51 9.26 10.67
C LEU A 285 -2.44 9.54 12.17
N LYS A 286 -1.27 9.36 12.80
CA LYS A 286 -1.07 9.62 14.23
C LYS A 286 -1.29 11.09 14.60
N GLN A 287 -0.98 12.01 13.69
CA GLN A 287 -1.20 13.45 13.89
C GLN A 287 -2.68 13.84 13.79
N LEU A 288 -3.44 13.20 12.87
CA LEU A 288 -4.78 13.66 12.48
C LEU A 288 -5.92 12.86 13.11
N ALA A 289 -5.70 11.61 13.46
CA ALA A 289 -6.70 10.72 14.03
C ALA A 289 -6.69 10.73 15.56
N SER A 290 -7.87 10.53 16.17
CA SER A 290 -7.93 10.15 17.58
C SER A 290 -7.32 8.75 17.80
N PRO A 291 -6.91 8.38 19.02
CA PRO A 291 -6.33 7.06 19.29
C PRO A 291 -7.20 5.89 18.80
N ASP A 292 -8.53 5.97 18.98
CA ASP A 292 -9.46 4.93 18.56
C ASP A 292 -9.57 4.83 17.03
N VAL A 293 -9.64 5.97 16.35
CA VAL A 293 -9.66 6.02 14.86
C VAL A 293 -8.32 5.51 14.32
N PHE A 294 -7.20 5.92 14.91
CA PHE A 294 -5.88 5.42 14.53
C PHE A 294 -5.82 3.90 14.66
N ARG A 295 -6.27 3.34 15.81
CA ARG A 295 -6.29 1.90 16.05
C ARG A 295 -7.21 1.15 15.08
N ALA A 296 -8.38 1.69 14.79
CA ALA A 296 -9.31 1.09 13.84
C ALA A 296 -8.63 0.92 12.45
N ILE A 297 -8.01 1.99 11.95
CA ILE A 297 -7.39 2.04 10.63
C ILE A 297 -6.11 1.20 10.56
N THR A 298 -5.25 1.29 11.58
CA THR A 298 -3.92 0.68 11.51
C THR A 298 -3.89 -0.78 11.94
N TRP A 299 -4.97 -1.26 12.57
CA TRP A 299 -5.04 -2.64 13.03
C TRP A 299 -6.41 -3.29 12.83
N THR A 300 -7.44 -2.79 13.52
CA THR A 300 -8.68 -3.55 13.73
C THR A 300 -9.38 -3.92 12.43
N ASN A 301 -9.50 -2.98 11.51
CA ASN A 301 -10.18 -3.22 10.23
C ASN A 301 -9.41 -4.21 9.37
N GLY A 302 -8.10 -4.01 9.22
CA GLY A 302 -7.23 -4.89 8.44
C GLY A 302 -7.16 -6.29 9.06
N ALA A 303 -6.96 -6.41 10.37
CA ALA A 303 -6.88 -7.70 11.06
C ALA A 303 -8.16 -8.53 10.86
N LYS A 304 -9.32 -7.89 10.98
CA LYS A 304 -10.61 -8.54 10.70
C LYS A 304 -10.74 -8.94 9.24
N LEU A 305 -10.41 -8.04 8.32
CA LEU A 305 -10.60 -8.22 6.88
C LEU A 305 -9.70 -9.35 6.32
N PHE A 306 -8.43 -9.36 6.72
CA PHE A 306 -7.42 -10.33 6.26
C PHE A 306 -7.22 -11.49 7.24
N ARG A 307 -8.10 -11.64 8.24
CA ARG A 307 -8.07 -12.76 9.21
C ARG A 307 -6.71 -12.91 9.90
N VAL A 308 -6.04 -11.80 10.22
CA VAL A 308 -4.78 -11.79 10.96
C VAL A 308 -5.08 -12.07 12.43
N PRO A 309 -4.43 -13.06 13.06
CA PRO A 309 -4.63 -13.34 14.48
C PRO A 309 -4.27 -12.14 15.35
N ALA A 310 -5.03 -11.93 16.45
CA ALA A 310 -4.78 -10.87 17.43
C ALA A 310 -3.52 -11.14 18.25
#